data_d5b12b563cbeeda26e4d2f965e689e49
#
_entry.id   d5b12b563cbeeda26e4d2f965e689e49
#
_cell.length_a   1.000
_cell.length_b   1.000
_cell.length_c   1.000
_cell.angle_alpha   90.00
_cell.angle_beta   90.00
_cell.angle_gamma   90.00
#
_symmetry.space_group_name_H-M   'P 1'
#
loop_
_entity.id
_entity.type
_entity.pdbx_description
1 polymer ?
#
loop_
_entity_poly.entity_id
_entity_poly.type
_entity_poly.pdbx_seq_one_letter_code
_entity_poly.pdbx_strand_id
1 'polypeptide(L)'
;EWLNCQLKTQRQDYYHQENMPLANSMKPAASVAILHEDKILLLQRKDNDKWTLPGGVMEMNENLVDCAIREVQEECGIEVVISDILGTYTDPNIRIAYSDGEVRREFTIVYIGKVTETNITLDEESSNYQWIYLADALTLPMANSQRERLLDLQKYIASKQRVFK
;
A
#
# COMPACT_ATOMS: atom_id res chain seq x y z
N GLU A 1 23.22 -6.07 -6.71
CA GLU A 1 22.11 -5.32 -6.10
C GLU A 1 21.63 -4.15 -6.99
N TRP A 2 22.56 -3.35 -7.53
CA TRP A 2 22.20 -2.21 -8.41
C TRP A 2 21.57 -2.65 -9.75
N LEU A 3 22.05 -3.74 -10.34
CA LEU A 3 21.50 -4.33 -11.57
C LEU A 3 20.07 -4.88 -11.34
N ASN A 4 19.77 -5.45 -10.17
CA ASN A 4 18.45 -5.94 -9.83
C ASN A 4 17.44 -4.80 -9.64
N CYS A 5 17.86 -3.65 -9.15
CA CYS A 5 17.00 -2.49 -8.99
C CYS A 5 16.59 -1.90 -10.35
N GLN A 6 17.47 -1.92 -11.34
CA GLN A 6 17.15 -1.45 -12.70
C GLN A 6 16.25 -2.42 -13.49
N LEU A 7 16.33 -3.73 -13.19
CA LEU A 7 15.50 -4.73 -13.86
C LEU A 7 14.05 -4.73 -13.41
N LYS A 8 13.74 -4.15 -12.23
CA LYS A 8 12.39 -4.04 -11.68
C LYS A 8 11.67 -2.74 -12.05
N THR A 9 12.05 -2.08 -13.11
CA THR A 9 11.47 -0.79 -13.52
C THR A 9 10.07 -0.90 -14.11
N GLN A 10 9.67 -2.09 -14.58
CA GLN A 10 8.35 -2.34 -15.14
C GLN A 10 7.55 -3.27 -14.23
N ARG A 11 6.35 -2.83 -13.91
CA ARG A 11 5.42 -3.53 -13.04
C ARG A 11 4.09 -3.71 -13.74
N GLN A 12 3.49 -4.90 -13.64
CA GLN A 12 2.15 -5.18 -14.10
C GLN A 12 1.34 -5.81 -12.98
N ASP A 13 0.20 -5.17 -12.65
CA ASP A 13 -0.73 -5.67 -11.64
C ASP A 13 -1.79 -6.55 -12.27
N TYR A 14 -2.07 -7.68 -11.64
CA TYR A 14 -3.13 -8.62 -12.00
C TYR A 14 -4.14 -8.71 -10.85
N TYR A 15 -5.41 -8.64 -11.17
CA TYR A 15 -6.49 -8.68 -10.21
C TYR A 15 -7.65 -9.49 -10.77
N HIS A 16 -7.85 -10.71 -10.26
CA HIS A 16 -8.96 -11.59 -10.64
C HIS A 16 -9.15 -11.74 -12.15
N GLN A 17 -8.06 -11.94 -12.87
CA GLN A 17 -8.06 -12.08 -14.33
C GLN A 17 -7.83 -13.54 -14.73
N GLU A 18 -8.34 -13.90 -15.92
CA GLU A 18 -7.98 -15.17 -16.55
C GLU A 18 -6.52 -15.14 -17.04
N ASN A 19 -5.89 -16.31 -17.08
CA ASN A 19 -4.54 -16.51 -17.63
C ASN A 19 -3.44 -15.65 -16.96
N MET A 20 -3.57 -15.42 -15.65
CA MET A 20 -2.51 -14.76 -14.90
C MET A 20 -1.23 -15.63 -14.88
N PRO A 21 -0.04 -15.01 -14.92
CA PRO A 21 1.21 -15.76 -14.75
C PRO A 21 1.24 -16.45 -13.39
N LEU A 22 1.90 -17.60 -13.32
CA LEU A 22 2.05 -18.34 -12.06
C LEU A 22 2.93 -17.55 -11.09
N ALA A 23 2.48 -17.44 -9.85
CA ALA A 23 3.26 -16.82 -8.81
C ALA A 23 4.48 -17.68 -8.45
N ASN A 24 5.64 -17.05 -8.32
CA ASN A 24 6.91 -17.70 -7.94
C ASN A 24 7.57 -17.05 -6.72
N SER A 25 6.93 -16.08 -6.10
CA SER A 25 7.44 -15.36 -4.94
C SER A 25 6.29 -14.97 -4.00
N MET A 26 6.59 -14.97 -2.70
CA MET A 26 5.69 -14.45 -1.69
C MET A 26 6.45 -13.49 -0.79
N LYS A 27 5.92 -12.27 -0.62
CA LYS A 27 6.56 -11.22 0.18
C LYS A 27 5.60 -10.71 1.25
N PRO A 28 6.03 -10.71 2.52
CA PRO A 28 5.28 -9.98 3.56
C PRO A 28 5.42 -8.47 3.34
N ALA A 29 4.32 -7.76 3.50
CA ALA A 29 4.25 -6.32 3.28
C ALA A 29 3.32 -5.67 4.30
N ALA A 30 3.53 -4.39 4.55
CA ALA A 30 2.67 -3.58 5.40
C ALA A 30 2.30 -2.30 4.70
N SER A 31 1.03 -1.90 4.83
CA SER A 31 0.52 -0.60 4.39
C SER A 31 -0.18 0.08 5.55
N VAL A 32 -0.32 1.39 5.49
CA VAL A 32 -0.96 2.16 6.55
C VAL A 32 -2.05 3.06 5.96
N ALA A 33 -3.27 2.90 6.47
CA ALA A 33 -4.33 3.89 6.29
C ALA A 33 -4.14 4.97 7.37
N ILE A 34 -3.54 6.09 6.98
CA ILE A 34 -3.23 7.20 7.89
C ILE A 34 -4.41 8.16 7.89
N LEU A 35 -5.09 8.26 9.03
CA LEU A 35 -6.25 9.11 9.21
C LEU A 35 -5.89 10.37 9.98
N HIS A 36 -6.32 11.51 9.47
CA HIS A 36 -6.18 12.81 10.13
C HIS A 36 -7.37 13.71 9.76
N GLU A 37 -8.14 14.14 10.76
CA GLU A 37 -9.31 15.03 10.58
C GLU A 37 -10.27 14.56 9.47
N ASP A 38 -10.70 13.31 9.54
CA ASP A 38 -11.60 12.64 8.58
C ASP A 38 -11.03 12.46 7.17
N LYS A 39 -9.75 12.78 6.98
CA LYS A 39 -9.04 12.60 5.71
C LYS A 39 -8.06 11.44 5.79
N ILE A 40 -7.79 10.86 4.63
CA ILE A 40 -6.79 9.81 4.46
C ILE A 40 -5.62 10.34 3.61
N LEU A 41 -4.42 9.89 3.93
CA LEU A 41 -3.24 10.19 3.10
C LEU A 41 -3.13 9.20 1.95
N LEU A 42 -3.09 9.71 0.74
CA LEU A 42 -2.78 8.94 -0.46
C LEU A 42 -1.56 9.53 -1.18
N LEU A 43 -0.77 8.64 -1.77
CA LEU A 43 0.40 8.98 -2.59
C LEU A 43 0.11 8.62 -4.04
N GLN A 44 0.61 9.43 -4.97
CA GLN A 44 0.53 9.14 -6.40
C GLN A 44 1.85 8.55 -6.88
N ARG A 45 1.80 7.33 -7.43
CA ARG A 45 2.97 6.63 -7.95
C ARG A 45 3.49 7.28 -9.23
N LYS A 46 4.80 7.44 -9.34
CA LYS A 46 5.43 7.91 -10.60
C LYS A 46 5.35 6.91 -11.74
N ASP A 47 5.37 5.60 -11.43
CA ASP A 47 5.46 4.56 -12.44
C ASP A 47 4.16 4.33 -13.23
N ASN A 48 3.00 4.67 -12.66
CA ASN A 48 1.70 4.44 -13.30
C ASN A 48 0.66 5.54 -13.05
N ASP A 49 1.02 6.61 -12.35
CA ASP A 49 0.15 7.74 -11.95
C ASP A 49 -1.08 7.34 -11.11
N LYS A 50 -1.08 6.14 -10.55
CA LYS A 50 -2.17 5.66 -9.68
C LYS A 50 -1.93 6.04 -8.23
N TRP A 51 -3.02 6.25 -7.51
CA TRP A 51 -3.01 6.58 -6.09
C TRP A 51 -3.00 5.33 -5.23
N THR A 52 -2.30 5.37 -4.11
CA THR A 52 -2.06 4.23 -3.24
C THR A 52 -1.91 4.65 -1.79
N LEU A 53 -2.16 3.72 -0.88
CA LEU A 53 -1.74 3.85 0.51
C LEU A 53 -0.22 3.77 0.61
N PRO A 54 0.41 4.49 1.54
CA PRO A 54 1.83 4.28 1.85
C PRO A 54 2.06 2.88 2.41
N GLY A 55 3.20 2.29 2.06
CA GLY A 55 3.59 0.96 2.52
C GLY A 55 4.63 0.32 1.63
N GLY A 56 5.05 -0.88 1.99
CA GLY A 56 6.04 -1.63 1.24
C GLY A 56 6.37 -2.98 1.84
N VAL A 57 7.38 -3.62 1.28
CA VAL A 57 7.80 -4.98 1.63
C VAL A 57 8.65 -4.95 2.90
N MET A 58 8.41 -5.93 3.78
CA MET A 58 9.18 -6.10 5.02
C MET A 58 10.62 -6.51 4.72
N GLU A 59 11.56 -5.92 5.43
CA GLU A 59 12.98 -6.30 5.40
C GLU A 59 13.29 -7.42 6.40
N MET A 60 14.45 -8.07 6.23
CA MET A 60 14.80 -9.27 7.00
C MET A 60 14.99 -9.02 8.50
N ASN A 61 15.28 -7.81 8.90
CA ASN A 61 15.62 -7.46 10.29
C ASN A 61 14.53 -6.65 11.01
N GLU A 62 13.30 -6.64 10.46
CA GLU A 62 12.20 -5.88 11.05
C GLU A 62 10.93 -6.74 11.16
N ASN A 63 10.02 -6.33 12.04
CA ASN A 63 8.67 -6.86 12.07
C ASN A 63 7.73 -6.00 11.21
N LEU A 64 6.48 -6.43 11.03
CA LEU A 64 5.54 -5.72 10.14
C LEU A 64 5.16 -4.32 10.64
N VAL A 65 5.10 -4.10 11.95
CA VAL A 65 4.82 -2.76 12.50
C VAL A 65 6.00 -1.82 12.22
N ASP A 66 7.23 -2.29 12.44
CA ASP A 66 8.44 -1.51 12.13
C ASP A 66 8.55 -1.24 10.63
N CYS A 67 8.18 -2.21 9.79
CA CYS A 67 8.09 -2.04 8.34
C CYS A 67 7.11 -0.91 7.97
N ALA A 68 5.93 -0.91 8.55
CA ALA A 68 4.91 0.13 8.31
C ALA A 68 5.43 1.52 8.69
N ILE A 69 6.04 1.64 9.87
CA ILE A 69 6.60 2.92 10.36
C ILE A 69 7.76 3.40 9.47
N ARG A 70 8.67 2.49 9.11
CA ARG A 70 9.80 2.80 8.23
C ARG A 70 9.34 3.26 6.84
N GLU A 71 8.42 2.54 6.23
CA GLU A 71 7.90 2.89 4.90
C GLU A 71 7.20 4.26 4.90
N VAL A 72 6.42 4.57 5.93
CA VAL A 72 5.80 5.89 6.05
C VAL A 72 6.88 6.98 6.21
N GLN A 73 7.92 6.73 7.02
CA GLN A 73 9.02 7.67 7.18
C GLN A 73 9.77 7.90 5.87
N GLU A 74 10.07 6.84 5.12
CA GLU A 74 10.78 6.94 3.84
C GLU A 74 9.94 7.65 2.76
N GLU A 75 8.67 7.25 2.63
CA GLU A 75 7.80 7.75 1.55
C GLU A 75 7.18 9.12 1.83
N CYS A 76 6.97 9.46 3.10
CA CYS A 76 6.19 10.62 3.51
C CYS A 76 6.97 11.61 4.41
N GLY A 77 8.09 11.21 4.98
CA GLY A 77 8.90 12.05 5.87
C GLY A 77 8.24 12.36 7.20
N ILE A 78 7.30 11.55 7.65
CA ILE A 78 6.56 11.76 8.91
C ILE A 78 6.59 10.51 9.79
N GLU A 79 6.42 10.71 11.09
CA GLU A 79 6.25 9.64 12.05
C GLU A 79 4.78 9.26 12.18
N VAL A 80 4.49 7.97 12.05
CA VAL A 80 3.14 7.43 12.25
C VAL A 80 3.08 6.61 13.51
N VAL A 81 1.98 6.74 14.24
CA VAL A 81 1.63 5.87 15.37
C VAL A 81 0.59 4.87 14.88
N ILE A 82 0.95 3.60 14.94
CA ILE A 82 0.02 2.51 14.60
C ILE A 82 -0.99 2.36 15.73
N SER A 83 -2.27 2.54 15.40
CA SER A 83 -3.36 2.54 16.40
C SER A 83 -4.26 1.32 16.31
N ASP A 84 -4.34 0.67 15.15
CA ASP A 84 -5.20 -0.49 14.94
C ASP A 84 -4.77 -1.23 13.66
N ILE A 85 -5.47 -2.31 13.36
CA ILE A 85 -5.35 -3.08 12.13
C ILE A 85 -6.66 -2.98 11.34
N LEU A 86 -6.58 -2.70 10.05
CA LEU A 86 -7.72 -2.80 9.14
C LEU A 86 -7.99 -4.25 8.77
N GLY A 87 -6.96 -4.98 8.39
CA GLY A 87 -7.09 -6.38 8.03
C GLY A 87 -5.88 -7.01 7.39
N THR A 88 -6.04 -8.27 7.01
CA THR A 88 -5.07 -9.06 6.26
C THR A 88 -5.53 -9.24 4.82
N TYR A 89 -4.60 -9.19 3.88
CA TYR A 89 -4.86 -9.27 2.44
C TYR A 89 -3.92 -10.28 1.82
N THR A 90 -4.43 -11.46 1.51
CA THR A 90 -3.63 -12.60 1.03
C THR A 90 -4.26 -13.29 -0.18
N ASP A 91 -5.14 -12.61 -0.91
CA ASP A 91 -5.85 -13.17 -2.05
C ASP A 91 -4.88 -13.69 -3.12
N PRO A 92 -4.93 -14.99 -3.48
CA PRO A 92 -4.03 -15.56 -4.48
C PRO A 92 -4.29 -15.05 -5.90
N ASN A 93 -5.44 -14.42 -6.15
CA ASN A 93 -5.82 -13.87 -7.45
C ASN A 93 -5.37 -12.42 -7.63
N ILE A 94 -4.56 -11.91 -6.72
CA ILE A 94 -3.88 -10.63 -6.82
C ILE A 94 -2.39 -10.91 -6.94
N ARG A 95 -1.78 -10.54 -8.08
CA ARG A 95 -0.37 -10.80 -8.38
C ARG A 95 0.27 -9.56 -8.97
N ILE A 96 1.58 -9.44 -8.76
CA ILE A 96 2.39 -8.37 -9.32
C ILE A 96 3.53 -9.01 -10.10
N ALA A 97 3.59 -8.79 -11.41
CA ALA A 97 4.68 -9.26 -12.25
C ALA A 97 5.67 -8.13 -12.49
N TYR A 98 6.96 -8.47 -12.41
CA TYR A 98 8.07 -7.57 -12.68
C TYR A 98 8.86 -8.04 -13.90
N SER A 99 9.56 -7.12 -14.56
CA SER A 99 10.33 -7.39 -15.77
C SER A 99 11.51 -8.35 -15.58
N ASP A 100 11.94 -8.57 -14.32
CA ASP A 100 12.99 -9.54 -13.97
C ASP A 100 12.49 -11.00 -13.87
N GLY A 101 11.21 -11.24 -14.13
CA GLY A 101 10.57 -12.57 -14.07
C GLY A 101 9.94 -12.90 -12.72
N GLU A 102 10.05 -12.06 -11.70
CA GLU A 102 9.32 -12.24 -10.45
C GLU A 102 7.83 -12.05 -10.68
N VAL A 103 7.04 -13.04 -10.24
CA VAL A 103 5.58 -12.92 -10.12
C VAL A 103 5.24 -13.07 -8.65
N ARG A 104 4.91 -11.95 -8.02
CA ARG A 104 4.79 -11.82 -6.58
C ARG A 104 3.34 -11.92 -6.13
N ARG A 105 3.12 -12.70 -5.08
CA ARG A 105 1.98 -12.54 -4.18
C ARG A 105 2.49 -11.79 -2.96
N GLU A 106 1.69 -10.84 -2.47
CA GLU A 106 2.00 -10.19 -1.20
C GLU A 106 1.09 -10.72 -0.10
N PHE A 107 1.69 -11.01 1.05
CA PHE A 107 0.97 -11.14 2.31
C PHE A 107 0.97 -9.76 2.95
N THR A 108 -0.12 -9.01 2.79
CA THR A 108 -0.17 -7.64 3.26
C THR A 108 -1.04 -7.51 4.49
N ILE A 109 -0.50 -6.85 5.52
CA ILE A 109 -1.30 -6.32 6.62
C ILE A 109 -1.47 -4.82 6.39
N VAL A 110 -2.71 -4.35 6.45
CA VAL A 110 -3.03 -2.92 6.42
C VAL A 110 -3.34 -2.47 7.84
N TYR A 111 -2.52 -1.55 8.35
CA TYR A 111 -2.70 -0.93 9.65
C TYR A 111 -3.50 0.38 9.55
N ILE A 112 -4.08 0.79 10.67
CA ILE A 112 -4.62 2.13 10.86
C ILE A 112 -3.57 2.94 11.62
N GLY A 113 -3.27 4.12 11.14
CA GLY A 113 -2.27 4.98 11.75
C GLY A 113 -2.77 6.41 11.98
N LYS A 114 -2.11 7.09 12.89
CA LYS A 114 -2.35 8.50 13.25
C LYS A 114 -1.04 9.27 13.20
N VAL A 115 -1.14 10.54 12.84
CA VAL A 115 0.01 11.45 12.76
C VAL A 115 -0.35 12.78 13.44
N THR A 116 0.69 13.51 13.87
CA THR A 116 0.58 14.89 14.35
C THR A 116 1.08 15.87 13.31
N GLU A 117 2.01 15.43 12.45
CA GLU A 117 2.56 16.23 11.35
C GLU A 117 1.89 15.87 10.03
N THR A 118 1.42 16.86 9.30
CA THR A 118 0.69 16.66 8.03
C THR A 118 1.46 17.16 6.81
N ASN A 119 2.61 17.82 6.99
CA ASN A 119 3.49 18.22 5.91
C ASN A 119 4.30 17.02 5.42
N ILE A 120 4.08 16.65 4.17
CA ILE A 120 4.69 15.47 3.58
C ILE A 120 5.91 15.85 2.76
N THR A 121 7.00 15.10 2.95
CA THR A 121 8.19 15.15 2.10
C THR A 121 8.26 13.84 1.33
N LEU A 122 7.95 13.88 0.04
CA LEU A 122 7.93 12.71 -0.82
C LEU A 122 9.35 12.22 -1.13
N ASP A 123 9.47 10.89 -1.27
CA ASP A 123 10.66 10.28 -1.85
C ASP A 123 10.58 10.26 -3.39
N GLU A 124 11.49 9.51 -4.04
CA GLU A 124 11.58 9.43 -5.50
C GLU A 124 10.47 8.60 -6.16
N GLU A 125 9.74 7.79 -5.41
CA GLU A 125 8.73 6.87 -5.95
C GLU A 125 7.38 7.53 -6.20
N SER A 126 7.08 8.63 -5.53
CA SER A 126 5.81 9.34 -5.62
C SER A 126 5.98 10.74 -6.20
N SER A 127 5.03 11.12 -7.06
CA SER A 127 5.00 12.44 -7.69
C SER A 127 4.14 13.46 -6.95
N ASN A 128 3.18 12.97 -6.13
CA ASN A 128 2.22 13.83 -5.44
C ASN A 128 1.65 13.12 -4.21
N TYR A 129 1.01 13.88 -3.33
CA TYR A 129 0.23 13.37 -2.22
C TYR A 129 -1.04 14.18 -2.04
N GLN A 130 -2.03 13.57 -1.40
CA GLN A 130 -3.25 14.28 -0.97
C GLN A 130 -3.68 13.78 0.42
N TRP A 131 -4.10 14.74 1.25
CA TRP A 131 -5.01 14.48 2.35
C TRP A 131 -6.42 14.69 1.82
N ILE A 132 -7.20 13.60 1.72
CA ILE A 132 -8.46 13.61 0.99
C ILE A 132 -9.54 12.88 1.79
N TYR A 133 -10.79 13.35 1.70
CA TYR A 133 -11.92 12.62 2.25
C TYR A 133 -12.11 11.29 1.53
N LEU A 134 -12.45 10.24 2.29
CA LEU A 134 -12.52 8.89 1.74
C LEU A 134 -13.50 8.77 0.56
N ALA A 135 -14.65 9.43 0.63
CA ALA A 135 -15.62 9.43 -0.49
C ALA A 135 -15.01 10.00 -1.78
N ASP A 136 -14.21 11.05 -1.67
CA ASP A 136 -13.52 11.65 -2.83
C ASP A 136 -12.34 10.79 -3.30
N ALA A 137 -11.65 10.13 -2.37
CA ALA A 137 -10.56 9.21 -2.68
C ALA A 137 -11.00 8.07 -3.60
N LEU A 138 -12.22 7.57 -3.44
CA LEU A 138 -12.77 6.49 -4.28
C LEU A 138 -12.97 6.90 -5.74
N THR A 139 -12.92 8.18 -6.06
CA THR A 139 -13.00 8.68 -7.45
C THR A 139 -11.64 8.74 -8.15
N LEU A 140 -10.54 8.62 -7.41
CA LEU A 140 -9.19 8.71 -7.95
C LEU A 140 -8.79 7.44 -8.71
N PRO A 141 -7.92 7.56 -9.74
CA PRO A 141 -7.35 6.39 -10.40
C PRO A 141 -6.50 5.58 -9.43
N MET A 142 -6.82 4.31 -9.25
CA MET A 142 -6.06 3.41 -8.38
C MET A 142 -6.19 1.96 -8.82
N ALA A 143 -5.26 1.13 -8.38
CA ALA A 143 -5.37 -0.31 -8.56
C ALA A 143 -6.59 -0.86 -7.82
N ASN A 144 -7.20 -1.92 -8.37
CA ASN A 144 -8.38 -2.54 -7.75
C ASN A 144 -8.12 -3.02 -6.32
N SER A 145 -6.91 -3.51 -6.04
CA SER A 145 -6.51 -3.91 -4.68
C SER A 145 -6.51 -2.73 -3.70
N GLN A 146 -6.11 -1.54 -4.13
CA GLN A 146 -6.13 -0.34 -3.31
C GLN A 146 -7.57 0.16 -3.09
N ARG A 147 -8.40 0.12 -4.13
CA ARG A 147 -9.82 0.47 -4.02
C ARG A 147 -10.55 -0.41 -3.02
N GLU A 148 -10.28 -1.70 -3.05
CA GLU A 148 -10.82 -2.67 -2.09
C GLU A 148 -10.47 -2.29 -0.64
N ARG A 149 -9.23 -1.90 -0.39
CA ARG A 149 -8.78 -1.47 0.93
C ARG A 149 -9.51 -0.21 1.40
N LEU A 150 -9.75 0.75 0.52
CA LEU A 150 -10.53 1.96 0.85
C LEU A 150 -12.00 1.64 1.15
N LEU A 151 -12.61 0.71 0.43
CA LEU A 151 -13.97 0.24 0.72
C LEU A 151 -14.04 -0.48 2.08
N ASP A 152 -13.04 -1.28 2.40
CA ASP A 152 -12.92 -1.91 3.71
C ASP A 152 -12.69 -0.88 4.82
N LEU A 153 -11.95 0.18 4.54
CA LEU A 153 -11.75 1.29 5.46
C LEU A 153 -13.06 2.03 5.77
N GLN A 154 -13.95 2.19 4.80
CA GLN A 154 -15.29 2.75 5.05
C GLN A 154 -16.05 1.93 6.09
N LYS A 155 -16.02 0.60 5.98
CA LYS A 155 -16.67 -0.30 6.94
C LYS A 155 -16.02 -0.21 8.32
N TYR A 156 -14.69 -0.12 8.35
CA TYR A 156 -13.96 0.05 9.61
C TYR A 156 -14.33 1.36 10.31
N ILE A 157 -14.38 2.47 9.59
CA ILE A 157 -14.76 3.78 10.16
C ILE A 157 -16.18 3.74 10.70
N ALA A 158 -17.10 3.09 9.99
CA ALA A 158 -18.51 3.01 10.40
C ALA A 158 -18.75 2.10 11.59
N SER A 159 -18.04 0.97 11.69
CA SER A 159 -18.39 -0.08 12.67
C SER A 159 -17.19 -0.79 13.33
N LYS A 160 -15.96 -0.35 13.06
CA LYS A 160 -14.74 -1.02 13.52
C LYS A 160 -14.60 -2.45 12.98
N GLN A 161 -15.28 -2.76 11.89
CA GLN A 161 -15.18 -4.07 11.25
C GLN A 161 -13.80 -4.24 10.61
N ARG A 162 -13.09 -5.28 11.02
CA ARG A 162 -11.82 -5.71 10.41
C ARG A 162 -12.07 -6.78 9.36
N VAL A 163 -11.16 -6.94 8.41
CA VAL A 163 -11.31 -7.89 7.31
C VAL A 163 -10.17 -8.91 7.29
N PHE A 164 -10.50 -10.10 6.79
CA PHE A 164 -9.56 -11.21 6.64
C PHE A 164 -9.71 -11.75 5.22
N LYS A 165 -8.86 -11.30 4.33
CA LYS A 165 -8.96 -11.59 2.88
C LYS A 165 -7.71 -12.24 2.31
#